data_ef721304991c9133d0a75ae2a8d88ddf
#
_entry.id   ef721304991c9133d0a75ae2a8d88ddf
#
_cell.length_a   1.000
_cell.length_b   1.000
_cell.length_c   1.000
_cell.angle_alpha   90.00
_cell.angle_beta   90.00
_cell.angle_gamma   90.00
#
_symmetry.space_group_name_H-M   'P 1'
#
loop_
_entity.id
_entity.type
_entity.pdbx_description
1 polymer ?
#
loop_
_entity_poly.entity_id
_entity_poly.type
_entity_poly.pdbx_seq_one_letter_code
_entity_poly.pdbx_strand_id
1 'polypeptide(L)'
;MSVKIENRASIRPPGNTEQIVHSILDSVPREHLRGLGKIVLVDTIVPDNRIQMPSGTELPGLYHPKFGSASPWCEIALGALLPRTGFFKRLAARLNFKANLAGVLLSLQAQHYCLTIAHGIRKGQLEGAVRSYTEKYYESWRESQGGIRARLFRPFRPWLDRWARSLRKRYEQEKKKQTG
;
A
#
# COMPACT_ATOMS: atom_id res chain seq x y z
N MET A 1 2.94 19.27 12.33
CA MET A 1 1.70 19.31 11.51
C MET A 1 1.18 17.89 11.36
N SER A 2 -0.06 17.63 11.72
CA SER A 2 -0.70 16.33 11.48
C SER A 2 -1.39 16.36 10.10
N VAL A 3 -1.14 15.34 9.28
CA VAL A 3 -1.85 15.17 8.01
C VAL A 3 -3.31 14.81 8.32
N LYS A 4 -4.27 15.53 7.73
CA LYS A 4 -5.70 15.30 7.95
C LYS A 4 -6.13 14.01 7.24
N ILE A 5 -6.89 13.15 7.92
CA ILE A 5 -7.50 11.96 7.32
C ILE A 5 -8.99 12.23 7.14
N GLU A 6 -9.50 12.08 5.92
CA GLU A 6 -10.91 12.22 5.57
C GLU A 6 -11.43 10.88 5.02
N ASN A 7 -12.48 10.35 5.62
CA ASN A 7 -13.17 9.18 5.08
C ASN A 7 -14.43 9.64 4.35
N ARG A 8 -14.44 9.47 3.03
CA ARG A 8 -15.58 9.76 2.14
C ARG A 8 -16.15 8.50 1.50
N ALA A 9 -15.60 7.33 1.88
CA ALA A 9 -16.05 6.07 1.32
C ALA A 9 -17.35 5.62 2.00
N SER A 10 -18.24 5.03 1.22
CA SER A 10 -19.40 4.28 1.71
C SER A 10 -19.02 2.88 2.19
N ILE A 11 -17.92 2.33 1.68
CA ILE A 11 -17.33 1.07 2.13
C ILE A 11 -16.80 1.28 3.55
N ARG A 12 -17.30 0.50 4.50
CA ARG A 12 -16.83 0.56 5.88
C ARG A 12 -15.46 -0.12 6.00
N PRO A 13 -14.37 0.65 6.23
CA PRO A 13 -13.06 0.07 6.45
C PRO A 13 -12.99 -0.63 7.82
N PRO A 14 -11.97 -1.46 8.08
CA PRO A 14 -11.67 -1.95 9.42
C PRO A 14 -11.61 -0.82 10.45
N GLY A 15 -12.17 -1.02 11.67
CA GLY A 15 -12.35 0.04 12.65
C GLY A 15 -11.07 0.75 13.14
N ASN A 16 -9.91 0.16 12.91
CA ASN A 16 -8.61 0.74 13.27
C ASN A 16 -7.86 1.37 12.08
N THR A 17 -8.55 1.66 10.98
CA THR A 17 -7.91 2.18 9.74
C THR A 17 -7.17 3.49 9.96
N GLU A 18 -7.73 4.44 10.68
CA GLU A 18 -7.06 5.71 10.99
C GLU A 18 -5.77 5.49 11.80
N GLN A 19 -5.81 4.60 12.79
CA GLN A 19 -4.62 4.25 13.58
C GLN A 19 -3.55 3.59 12.72
N ILE A 20 -3.95 2.75 11.75
CA ILE A 20 -3.03 2.15 10.77
C ILE A 20 -2.40 3.25 9.93
N VAL A 21 -3.19 4.18 9.38
CA VAL A 21 -2.67 5.31 8.59
C VAL A 21 -1.67 6.12 9.41
N HIS A 22 -2.00 6.49 10.65
CA HIS A 22 -1.06 7.20 11.52
C HIS A 22 0.22 6.41 11.76
N SER A 23 0.14 5.10 12.05
CA SER A 23 1.32 4.26 12.26
C SER A 23 2.23 4.16 11.02
N ILE A 24 1.66 4.26 9.83
CA ILE A 24 2.41 4.29 8.58
C ILE A 24 3.11 5.64 8.41
N LEU A 25 2.39 6.74 8.64
CA LEU A 25 2.95 8.10 8.56
C LEU A 25 4.07 8.33 9.58
N ASP A 26 3.93 7.76 10.79
CA ASP A 26 4.95 7.86 11.85
C ASP A 26 6.23 7.05 11.55
N SER A 27 6.18 6.10 10.61
CA SER A 27 7.37 5.36 10.17
C SER A 27 8.27 6.16 9.22
N VAL A 28 7.81 7.32 8.79
CA VAL A 28 8.51 8.18 7.82
C VAL A 28 8.94 9.48 8.49
N PRO A 29 10.11 10.05 8.15
CA PRO A 29 10.53 11.34 8.67
C PRO A 29 9.49 12.44 8.43
N ARG A 30 9.22 13.25 9.44
CA ARG A 30 8.19 14.31 9.38
C ARG A 30 8.44 15.34 8.28
N GLU A 31 9.70 15.60 7.97
CA GLU A 31 10.09 16.48 6.86
C GLU A 31 9.60 15.98 5.51
N HIS A 32 9.47 14.64 5.32
CA HIS A 32 8.97 14.06 4.07
C HIS A 32 7.46 14.24 3.90
N LEU A 33 6.74 14.59 4.95
CA LEU A 33 5.30 14.91 4.94
C LEU A 33 5.03 16.39 4.77
N ARG A 34 6.07 17.22 4.71
CA ARG A 34 5.93 18.66 4.65
C ARG A 34 5.12 19.10 3.43
N GLY A 35 4.05 19.84 3.68
CA GLY A 35 3.16 20.34 2.62
C GLY A 35 2.06 19.36 2.21
N LEU A 36 2.09 18.10 2.59
CA LEU A 36 0.99 17.16 2.38
C LEU A 36 -0.21 17.57 3.22
N GLY A 37 -1.33 17.95 2.56
CA GLY A 37 -2.50 18.51 3.24
C GLY A 37 -3.37 17.43 3.88
N LYS A 38 -3.71 16.39 3.12
CA LYS A 38 -4.65 15.36 3.58
C LYS A 38 -4.52 14.03 2.85
N ILE A 39 -5.11 12.99 3.46
CA ILE A 39 -5.34 11.67 2.87
C ILE A 39 -6.85 11.47 2.85
N VAL A 40 -7.41 11.11 1.70
CA VAL A 40 -8.84 10.91 1.50
C VAL A 40 -9.08 9.45 1.15
N LEU A 41 -9.94 8.77 1.92
CA LEU A 41 -10.40 7.42 1.62
C LEU A 41 -11.70 7.54 0.81
N VAL A 42 -11.75 6.87 -0.34
CA VAL A 42 -12.90 6.86 -1.26
C VAL A 42 -13.28 5.42 -1.62
N ASP A 43 -14.45 5.22 -2.21
CA ASP A 43 -14.84 3.89 -2.69
C ASP A 43 -14.02 3.46 -3.89
N THR A 44 -13.93 4.33 -4.89
CA THR A 44 -13.23 4.12 -6.16
C THR A 44 -12.59 5.42 -6.62
N ILE A 45 -11.46 5.31 -7.31
CA ILE A 45 -10.81 6.44 -7.96
C ILE A 45 -11.15 6.39 -9.43
N VAL A 46 -11.69 7.47 -9.97
CA VAL A 46 -11.90 7.64 -11.41
C VAL A 46 -10.62 8.28 -11.97
N PRO A 47 -9.79 7.52 -12.70
CA PRO A 47 -8.58 8.09 -13.27
C PRO A 47 -8.94 9.17 -14.31
N ASP A 48 -8.14 10.23 -14.37
CA ASP A 48 -8.22 11.19 -15.46
C ASP A 48 -8.00 10.47 -16.80
N ASN A 49 -8.68 10.90 -17.88
CA ASN A 49 -8.59 10.33 -19.23
C ASN A 49 -7.15 10.26 -19.78
N ARG A 50 -6.21 10.92 -19.12
CA ARG A 50 -4.78 10.90 -19.45
C ARG A 50 -4.05 9.66 -18.94
N ILE A 51 -4.65 8.92 -17.99
CA ILE A 51 -4.08 7.70 -17.42
C ILE A 51 -4.67 6.51 -18.17
N GLN A 52 -3.90 5.95 -19.09
CA GLN A 52 -4.29 4.72 -19.78
C GLN A 52 -4.18 3.54 -18.80
N MET A 53 -5.30 3.00 -18.41
CA MET A 53 -5.36 1.80 -17.58
C MET A 53 -5.98 0.63 -18.36
N PRO A 54 -5.50 -0.60 -18.13
CA PRO A 54 -6.17 -1.78 -18.66
C PRO A 54 -7.63 -1.84 -18.18
N SER A 55 -8.54 -2.18 -19.05
CA SER A 55 -9.96 -2.29 -18.72
C SER A 55 -10.19 -3.20 -17.50
N GLY A 56 -10.94 -2.73 -16.53
CA GLY A 56 -11.27 -3.47 -15.30
C GLY A 56 -10.21 -3.41 -14.17
N THR A 57 -9.16 -2.62 -14.32
CA THR A 57 -8.18 -2.39 -13.24
C THR A 57 -8.61 -1.19 -12.41
N GLU A 58 -8.86 -1.40 -11.11
CA GLU A 58 -9.13 -0.31 -10.17
C GLU A 58 -7.81 0.28 -9.68
N LEU A 59 -7.71 1.61 -9.67
CA LEU A 59 -6.55 2.33 -9.16
C LEU A 59 -6.58 2.32 -7.61
N PRO A 60 -5.62 1.72 -6.92
CA PRO A 60 -5.65 1.62 -5.46
C PRO A 60 -5.35 2.94 -4.76
N GLY A 61 -4.68 3.86 -5.43
CA GLY A 61 -4.36 5.18 -4.89
C GLY A 61 -3.91 6.16 -5.97
N LEU A 62 -4.10 7.45 -5.70
CA LEU A 62 -3.72 8.55 -6.58
C LEU A 62 -3.12 9.69 -5.77
N TYR A 63 -1.97 10.18 -6.19
CA TYR A 63 -1.36 11.39 -5.65
C TYR A 63 -1.79 12.59 -6.48
N HIS A 64 -2.31 13.61 -5.81
CA HIS A 64 -2.68 14.88 -6.39
C HIS A 64 -1.61 15.92 -6.04
N PRO A 65 -0.82 16.39 -7.02
CA PRO A 65 0.17 17.43 -6.79
C PRO A 65 -0.48 18.77 -6.45
N LYS A 66 0.30 19.71 -5.94
CA LYS A 66 -0.16 21.06 -5.66
C LYS A 66 -0.74 21.69 -6.93
N PHE A 67 -1.95 22.23 -6.81
CA PHE A 67 -2.60 22.96 -7.89
C PHE A 67 -3.18 24.27 -7.35
N GLY A 68 -2.70 25.39 -7.85
CA GLY A 68 -3.09 26.72 -7.37
C GLY A 68 -2.79 26.89 -5.87
N SER A 69 -3.81 27.25 -5.10
CA SER A 69 -3.76 27.39 -3.63
C SER A 69 -3.96 26.08 -2.88
N ALA A 70 -4.40 25.00 -3.57
CA ALA A 70 -4.66 23.72 -2.95
C ALA A 70 -3.35 22.98 -2.62
N SER A 71 -3.20 22.55 -1.37
CA SER A 71 -2.08 21.69 -0.96
C SER A 71 -2.15 20.32 -1.64
N PRO A 72 -1.01 19.67 -1.92
CA PRO A 72 -1.00 18.31 -2.40
C PRO A 72 -1.70 17.36 -1.44
N TRP A 73 -2.31 16.31 -1.95
CA TRP A 73 -3.07 15.35 -1.16
C TRP A 73 -3.07 13.96 -1.82
N CYS A 74 -3.40 12.93 -1.03
CA CYS A 74 -3.46 11.54 -1.49
C CYS A 74 -4.89 11.03 -1.45
N GLU A 75 -5.27 10.22 -2.44
CA GLU A 75 -6.54 9.53 -2.53
C GLU A 75 -6.30 8.03 -2.52
N ILE A 76 -7.09 7.28 -1.74
CA ILE A 76 -6.95 5.82 -1.59
C ILE A 76 -8.32 5.17 -1.81
N ALA A 77 -8.40 4.25 -2.78
CA ALA A 77 -9.62 3.52 -3.10
C ALA A 77 -9.78 2.30 -2.21
N LEU A 78 -10.78 2.31 -1.34
CA LEU A 78 -11.10 1.17 -0.48
C LEU A 78 -11.65 -0.02 -1.28
N GLY A 79 -12.33 0.21 -2.41
CA GLY A 79 -12.83 -0.84 -3.29
C GLY A 79 -11.71 -1.71 -3.85
N ALA A 80 -10.59 -1.10 -4.26
CA ALA A 80 -9.41 -1.81 -4.73
C ALA A 80 -8.72 -2.63 -3.61
N LEU A 81 -8.76 -2.14 -2.36
CA LEU A 81 -8.16 -2.83 -1.21
C LEU A 81 -9.09 -3.87 -0.58
N LEU A 82 -10.41 -3.71 -0.70
CA LEU A 82 -11.44 -4.55 -0.10
C LEU A 82 -12.46 -4.98 -1.17
N PRO A 83 -12.08 -5.85 -2.11
CA PRO A 83 -12.97 -6.27 -3.20
C PRO A 83 -14.23 -6.94 -2.65
N ARG A 84 -15.38 -6.60 -3.25
CA ARG A 84 -16.70 -7.09 -2.82
C ARG A 84 -17.02 -8.51 -3.27
N THR A 85 -16.26 -9.08 -4.20
CA THR A 85 -16.54 -10.36 -4.85
C THR A 85 -15.80 -11.54 -4.20
N GLY A 86 -16.55 -12.62 -3.92
CA GLY A 86 -16.02 -13.90 -3.45
C GLY A 86 -15.63 -13.91 -1.96
N PHE A 87 -16.16 -14.89 -1.21
CA PHE A 87 -15.92 -15.01 0.23
C PHE A 87 -14.42 -15.11 0.58
N PHE A 88 -13.70 -16.01 -0.08
CA PHE A 88 -12.27 -16.20 0.18
C PHE A 88 -11.42 -14.98 -0.21
N LYS A 89 -11.76 -14.30 -1.30
CA LYS A 89 -11.09 -13.06 -1.71
C LYS A 89 -11.31 -11.95 -0.68
N ARG A 90 -12.53 -11.83 -0.16
CA ARG A 90 -12.86 -10.85 0.90
C ARG A 90 -12.12 -11.13 2.19
N LEU A 91 -12.02 -12.40 2.59
CA LEU A 91 -11.28 -12.80 3.80
C LEU A 91 -9.78 -12.50 3.63
N ALA A 92 -9.18 -12.92 2.52
CA ALA A 92 -7.77 -12.64 2.20
C ALA A 92 -7.49 -11.13 2.13
N ALA A 93 -8.38 -10.34 1.50
CA ALA A 93 -8.25 -8.89 1.42
C ALA A 93 -8.29 -8.24 2.81
N ARG A 94 -9.18 -8.69 3.70
CA ARG A 94 -9.24 -8.19 5.09
C ARG A 94 -7.99 -8.54 5.90
N LEU A 95 -7.46 -9.76 5.74
CA LEU A 95 -6.22 -10.19 6.40
C LEU A 95 -5.00 -9.38 5.93
N ASN A 96 -4.96 -9.06 4.63
CA ASN A 96 -3.86 -8.32 4.03
C ASN A 96 -4.11 -6.80 3.97
N PHE A 97 -5.28 -6.31 4.42
CA PHE A 97 -5.68 -4.90 4.31
C PHE A 97 -4.62 -3.95 4.84
N LYS A 98 -4.10 -4.22 6.02
CA LYS A 98 -3.07 -3.41 6.67
C LYS A 98 -1.80 -3.30 5.83
N ALA A 99 -1.33 -4.42 5.27
CA ALA A 99 -0.13 -4.48 4.43
C ALA A 99 -0.36 -3.78 3.08
N ASN A 100 -1.52 -4.00 2.47
CA ASN A 100 -1.88 -3.37 1.19
C ASN A 100 -2.04 -1.86 1.35
N LEU A 101 -2.72 -1.41 2.42
CA LEU A 101 -2.86 0.02 2.73
C LEU A 101 -1.49 0.67 2.95
N ALA A 102 -0.57 0.00 3.66
CA ALA A 102 0.78 0.51 3.86
C ALA A 102 1.55 0.65 2.54
N GLY A 103 1.50 -0.36 1.67
CA GLY A 103 2.15 -0.31 0.37
C GLY A 103 1.64 0.84 -0.49
N VAL A 104 0.32 1.01 -0.57
CA VAL A 104 -0.30 2.11 -1.34
C VAL A 104 0.06 3.46 -0.74
N LEU A 105 -0.15 3.66 0.56
CA LEU A 105 0.10 4.96 1.21
C LEU A 105 1.57 5.37 1.12
N LEU A 106 2.51 4.45 1.37
CA LEU A 106 3.95 4.73 1.25
C LEU A 106 4.37 5.04 -0.19
N SER A 107 3.75 4.39 -1.19
CA SER A 107 3.99 4.71 -2.60
C SER A 107 3.52 6.12 -2.95
N LEU A 108 2.33 6.53 -2.50
CA LEU A 108 1.81 7.89 -2.71
C LEU A 108 2.67 8.94 -2.00
N GLN A 109 3.13 8.62 -0.80
CA GLN A 109 4.02 9.48 -0.04
C GLN A 109 5.40 9.60 -0.67
N ALA A 110 5.93 8.49 -1.24
CA ALA A 110 7.14 8.52 -2.04
C ALA A 110 7.00 9.46 -3.24
N GLN A 111 5.86 9.43 -3.94
CA GLN A 111 5.57 10.36 -5.03
C GLN A 111 5.56 11.81 -4.52
N HIS A 112 4.88 12.08 -3.38
CA HIS A 112 4.90 13.40 -2.76
C HIS A 112 6.32 13.88 -2.47
N TYR A 113 7.12 13.05 -1.79
CA TYR A 113 8.50 13.37 -1.45
C TYR A 113 9.35 13.63 -2.69
N CYS A 114 9.33 12.74 -3.67
CA CYS A 114 10.12 12.84 -4.89
C CYS A 114 9.73 14.04 -5.76
N LEU A 115 8.45 14.40 -5.81
CA LEU A 115 7.96 15.49 -6.66
C LEU A 115 7.99 16.88 -5.99
N THR A 116 8.02 16.93 -4.64
CA THR A 116 7.84 18.17 -3.91
C THR A 116 9.08 18.57 -3.10
N ILE A 117 9.80 17.61 -2.53
CA ILE A 117 10.85 17.86 -1.55
C ILE A 117 12.22 17.48 -2.09
N ALA A 118 12.34 16.30 -2.73
CA ALA A 118 13.60 15.84 -3.28
C ALA A 118 13.96 16.60 -4.55
N HIS A 119 14.98 17.44 -4.46
CA HIS A 119 15.49 18.17 -5.61
C HIS A 119 16.43 17.27 -6.45
N GLY A 120 16.36 17.39 -7.78
CA GLY A 120 17.29 16.77 -8.69
C GLY A 120 16.92 15.37 -9.22
N ILE A 121 15.77 14.83 -8.90
CA ILE A 121 15.30 13.57 -9.47
C ILE A 121 14.85 13.80 -10.91
N ARG A 122 15.57 13.19 -11.87
CA ARG A 122 15.21 13.25 -13.29
C ARG A 122 13.93 12.42 -13.54
N LYS A 123 13.11 12.86 -14.49
CA LYS A 123 11.81 12.21 -14.82
C LYS A 123 11.96 10.69 -15.07
N GLY A 124 13.03 10.25 -15.73
CA GLY A 124 13.30 8.81 -15.96
C GLY A 124 13.75 8.02 -14.73
N GLN A 125 14.09 8.68 -13.62
CA GLN A 125 14.53 8.05 -12.37
C GLN A 125 13.42 8.04 -11.30
N LEU A 126 12.31 8.71 -11.57
CA LEU A 126 11.23 8.90 -10.59
C LEU A 126 10.65 7.56 -10.12
N GLU A 127 10.39 6.65 -11.04
CA GLU A 127 9.81 5.34 -10.71
C GLU A 127 10.74 4.53 -9.81
N GLY A 128 12.03 4.47 -10.15
CA GLY A 128 13.04 3.79 -9.32
C GLY A 128 13.19 4.42 -7.93
N ALA A 129 13.15 5.76 -7.85
CA ALA A 129 13.22 6.48 -6.58
C ALA A 129 11.98 6.23 -5.71
N VAL A 130 10.78 6.27 -6.30
CA VAL A 130 9.51 5.96 -5.61
C VAL A 130 9.53 4.52 -5.09
N ARG A 131 9.96 3.57 -5.91
CA ARG A 131 10.06 2.15 -5.53
C ARG A 131 11.02 1.94 -4.37
N SER A 132 12.25 2.44 -4.48
CA SER A 132 13.28 2.30 -3.44
C SER A 132 12.83 2.94 -2.11
N TYR A 133 12.21 4.12 -2.18
CA TYR A 133 11.64 4.77 -1.01
C TYR A 133 10.54 3.92 -0.37
N THR A 134 9.61 3.42 -1.18
CA THR A 134 8.48 2.60 -0.70
C THR A 134 8.98 1.33 -0.02
N GLU A 135 9.92 0.61 -0.63
CA GLU A 135 10.52 -0.61 -0.08
C GLU A 135 11.18 -0.33 1.28
N LYS A 136 12.02 0.70 1.35
CA LYS A 136 12.72 1.10 2.58
C LYS A 136 11.77 1.35 3.75
N TYR A 137 10.76 2.20 3.54
CA TYR A 137 9.86 2.59 4.63
C TYR A 137 8.79 1.54 4.91
N TYR A 138 8.45 0.70 3.94
CA TYR A 138 7.58 -0.45 4.17
C TYR A 138 8.25 -1.48 5.09
N GLU A 139 9.54 -1.76 4.89
CA GLU A 139 10.31 -2.65 5.76
C GLU A 139 10.41 -2.07 7.18
N SER A 140 10.79 -0.80 7.32
CA SER A 140 10.86 -0.11 8.61
C SER A 140 9.52 -0.14 9.35
N TRP A 141 8.42 0.18 8.64
CA TRP A 141 7.08 0.10 9.22
C TRP A 141 6.72 -1.34 9.63
N ARG A 142 7.00 -2.32 8.78
CA ARG A 142 6.74 -3.74 9.08
C ARG A 142 7.51 -4.20 10.31
N GLU A 143 8.75 -3.80 10.48
CA GLU A 143 9.56 -4.09 11.66
C GLU A 143 8.97 -3.45 12.92
N SER A 144 8.50 -2.21 12.85
CA SER A 144 7.85 -1.54 13.98
C SER A 144 6.55 -2.23 14.41
N GLN A 145 5.82 -2.86 13.46
CA GLN A 145 4.61 -3.64 13.75
C GLN A 145 4.91 -5.04 14.30
N GLY A 146 6.14 -5.50 14.14
CA GLY A 146 6.62 -6.84 14.54
C GLY A 146 6.85 -7.03 16.04
N GLY A 147 6.54 -6.06 16.91
CA GLY A 147 6.68 -6.08 18.36
C GLY A 147 6.33 -7.44 18.98
N ILE A 148 5.33 -7.77 19.59
CA ILE A 148 5.12 -8.99 20.38
C ILE A 148 4.68 -10.21 19.54
N ARG A 149 3.90 -10.00 18.47
CA ARG A 149 3.39 -11.10 17.63
C ARG A 149 4.47 -11.76 16.77
N ALA A 150 5.43 -11.00 16.26
CA ALA A 150 6.55 -11.58 15.50
C ALA A 150 7.47 -12.43 16.39
N ARG A 151 7.63 -12.10 17.66
CA ARG A 151 8.35 -12.93 18.64
C ARG A 151 7.59 -14.24 18.95
N LEU A 152 6.27 -14.21 19.05
CA LEU A 152 5.45 -15.40 19.33
C LEU A 152 5.42 -16.37 18.16
N PHE A 153 5.44 -15.88 16.90
CA PHE A 153 5.43 -16.73 15.70
C PHE A 153 6.82 -17.09 15.19
N ARG A 154 7.89 -16.56 15.78
CA ARG A 154 9.28 -16.90 15.42
C ARG A 154 9.57 -18.42 15.45
N PRO A 155 9.09 -19.22 16.42
CA PRO A 155 9.30 -20.67 16.43
C PRO A 155 8.52 -21.42 15.33
N PHE A 156 7.44 -20.83 14.77
CA PHE A 156 6.64 -21.46 13.72
C PHE A 156 7.12 -21.15 12.29
N ARG A 157 8.05 -20.18 12.10
CA ARG A 157 8.64 -19.88 10.80
C ARG A 157 9.24 -21.11 10.10
N PRO A 158 10.10 -21.93 10.74
CA PRO A 158 10.68 -23.09 10.06
C PRO A 158 9.64 -24.14 9.66
N TRP A 159 8.52 -24.23 10.36
CA TRP A 159 7.42 -25.12 10.01
C TRP A 159 6.63 -24.59 8.81
N LEU A 160 6.30 -23.31 8.79
CA LEU A 160 5.64 -22.64 7.66
C LEU A 160 6.51 -22.69 6.39
N ASP A 161 7.82 -22.51 6.52
CA ASP A 161 8.77 -22.61 5.40
C ASP A 161 8.89 -24.03 4.85
N ARG A 162 8.79 -25.06 5.72
CA ARG A 162 8.72 -26.48 5.29
C ARG A 162 7.42 -26.75 4.55
N TRP A 163 6.32 -26.24 5.06
CA TRP A 163 5.00 -26.43 4.45
C TRP A 163 4.90 -25.72 3.10
N ALA A 164 5.36 -24.47 3.01
CA ALA A 164 5.44 -23.72 1.75
C ALA A 164 6.33 -24.42 0.70
N ARG A 165 7.48 -24.98 1.13
CA ARG A 165 8.35 -25.78 0.25
C ARG A 165 7.68 -27.08 -0.23
N SER A 166 6.90 -27.73 0.62
CA SER A 166 6.19 -28.96 0.24
C SER A 166 5.08 -28.69 -0.78
N LEU A 167 4.34 -27.56 -0.62
CA LEU A 167 3.33 -27.12 -1.59
C LEU A 167 3.96 -26.77 -2.95
N ARG A 168 5.10 -26.09 -2.94
CA ARG A 168 5.83 -25.72 -4.16
C ARG A 168 6.29 -26.96 -4.93
N LYS A 169 6.83 -27.98 -4.21
CA LYS A 169 7.22 -29.25 -4.83
C LYS A 169 6.04 -30.00 -5.43
N ARG A 170 4.88 -30.02 -4.77
CA ARG A 170 3.65 -30.64 -5.32
C ARG A 170 3.19 -29.93 -6.59
N TYR A 171 3.17 -28.61 -6.58
CA TYR A 171 2.80 -27.81 -7.74
C TYR A 171 3.74 -28.04 -8.93
N GLU A 172 5.05 -28.11 -8.70
CA GLU A 172 6.03 -28.42 -9.75
C GLU A 172 5.89 -29.86 -10.30
N GLN A 173 5.52 -30.82 -9.45
CA GLN A 173 5.26 -32.20 -9.87
C GLN A 173 3.98 -32.32 -10.72
N GLU A 174 2.91 -31.62 -10.34
CA GLU A 174 1.68 -31.56 -11.12
C GLU A 174 1.90 -30.90 -12.47
N LYS A 175 2.68 -29.81 -12.53
CA LYS A 175 3.02 -29.13 -13.77
C LYS A 175 3.83 -30.04 -14.72
N LYS A 176 4.76 -30.86 -14.19
CA LYS A 176 5.53 -31.83 -14.99
C LYS A 176 4.66 -32.97 -15.53
N LYS A 177 3.61 -33.38 -14.83
CA LYS A 177 2.66 -34.40 -15.30
C LYS A 177 1.70 -33.92 -16.38
N GLN A 178 1.51 -32.60 -16.51
CA GLN A 178 0.65 -31.99 -17.53
C GLN A 178 1.42 -31.66 -18.84
N THR A 179 2.75 -31.70 -18.80
CA THR A 179 3.61 -31.31 -19.95
C THR A 179 4.35 -32.51 -20.59
N GLY A 180 4.11 -33.73 -20.14
CA GLY A 180 4.58 -34.99 -20.71
C GLY A 180 3.43 -35.88 -21.11
#